data_e2d1b03b68c00a4d888320e18e7eaaea
#
_entry.id   e2d1b03b68c00a4d888320e18e7eaaea
#
_cell.length_a   1.000
_cell.length_b   1.000
_cell.length_c   1.000
_cell.angle_alpha   90.00
_cell.angle_beta   90.00
_cell.angle_gamma   90.00
#
_symmetry.space_group_name_H-M   'P 1'
#
loop_
_entity.id
_entity.type
_entity.pdbx_description
1 polymer ?
#
loop_
_entity_poly.entity_id
_entity_poly.type
_entity_poly.pdbx_seq_one_letter_code
_entity_poly.pdbx_strand_id
1 'polypeptide(L)'
;MIDKLPLQSHYEARVEDLENSSELELAIHKYLSNQSICLKNLIDTCAWHETLMSAEKTVENWKYLLTLTLLNYCISNSGKELAAKVRLFEQKPWNQDSQYFRILVALNHALTKMSVPEVGISLLESGAALIDLQEYSSWQAFPYIPHHLEFGIYLSILVYLTKRDDLKKSLIRLGKWQLNTLDANYKPLTALFVREQNGDPEENLLLYYLFFHCLTAITEENEFISALEALSKQLKNRNYSKKIHPLWILIESFFKRLPEKTTFFTLPEHIYDPSTSLVGYRSSNGCTVCTLHGGRTGLGCIKLKDVEIVNFGPQYLPLSECLGFGIEGNHLSDHGLRKSIIELKKQGFSLKGCTRLVDQPSSSPFQIGLFRGIWLEVTQELVQDRLNLKTTFLGLDGWEGTAFSFFAKAEKCRIKGVKTLLPGTLDRYEGNAQQISLESKAASLNLNIPSFEGTVQVIPLAGKHDFWGANFLIAYILHSDQKNYHWQIEFSKENFMD
;
A
#
# COMPACT_ATOMS: atom_id res chain seq x y z
N MET A 1 -27.17 10.20 8.71
CA MET A 1 -27.37 8.83 8.20
C MET A 1 -26.46 8.66 7.01
N ILE A 2 -25.49 7.76 7.07
CA ILE A 2 -24.62 7.47 5.89
C ILE A 2 -25.54 6.76 4.90
N ASP A 3 -25.96 7.48 3.85
CA ASP A 3 -26.77 6.89 2.78
C ASP A 3 -26.03 5.72 2.16
N LYS A 4 -26.72 4.60 1.99
CA LYS A 4 -26.29 3.32 1.41
C LYS A 4 -24.77 3.09 1.38
N LEU A 5 -24.31 2.03 1.99
CA LEU A 5 -22.91 1.62 2.02
C LEU A 5 -22.34 1.59 0.60
N PRO A 6 -21.17 2.22 0.32
CA PRO A 6 -20.67 2.40 -1.04
C PRO A 6 -20.51 1.09 -1.82
N LEU A 7 -20.03 0.03 -1.18
CA LEU A 7 -19.81 -1.25 -1.84
C LEU A 7 -21.09 -1.96 -2.20
N GLN A 8 -22.09 -1.90 -1.32
CA GLN A 8 -23.39 -2.52 -1.58
C GLN A 8 -24.07 -1.89 -2.81
N SER A 9 -24.01 -0.57 -2.96
CA SER A 9 -24.57 0.10 -4.14
C SER A 9 -23.84 -0.27 -5.45
N HIS A 10 -22.51 -0.44 -5.40
CA HIS A 10 -21.73 -0.90 -6.55
C HIS A 10 -22.00 -2.36 -6.90
N TYR A 11 -22.27 -3.19 -5.91
CA TYR A 11 -22.60 -4.60 -6.12
C TYR A 11 -23.99 -4.77 -6.75
N GLU A 12 -24.99 -4.08 -6.21
CA GLU A 12 -26.36 -4.11 -6.74
C GLU A 12 -26.43 -3.68 -8.22
N ALA A 13 -25.66 -2.66 -8.62
CA ALA A 13 -25.61 -2.20 -10.00
C ALA A 13 -24.98 -3.23 -11.00
N ARG A 14 -24.22 -4.21 -10.51
CA ARG A 14 -23.58 -5.25 -11.34
C ARG A 14 -24.34 -6.58 -11.38
N VAL A 15 -25.29 -6.76 -10.50
CA VAL A 15 -26.03 -8.02 -10.35
C VAL A 15 -26.99 -8.28 -11.50
N GLU A 16 -27.22 -7.31 -12.38
CA GLU A 16 -28.01 -7.52 -13.61
C GLU A 16 -27.36 -8.52 -14.58
N ASP A 17 -26.05 -8.83 -14.41
CA ASP A 17 -25.30 -9.83 -15.20
C ASP A 17 -25.09 -11.17 -14.46
N LEU A 18 -26.09 -11.66 -13.72
CA LEU A 18 -26.00 -12.86 -12.86
C LEU A 18 -25.72 -14.20 -13.55
N GLU A 19 -25.80 -14.28 -14.87
CA GLU A 19 -25.65 -15.55 -15.60
C GLU A 19 -24.28 -16.24 -15.43
N ASN A 20 -23.26 -15.48 -14.98
CA ASN A 20 -21.88 -15.98 -14.75
C ASN A 20 -21.40 -15.89 -13.30
N SER A 21 -22.29 -15.69 -12.34
CA SER A 21 -21.92 -15.56 -10.93
C SER A 21 -21.73 -16.92 -10.27
N SER A 22 -20.70 -17.05 -9.41
CA SER A 22 -20.53 -18.27 -8.61
C SER A 22 -21.70 -18.45 -7.63
N GLU A 23 -21.99 -19.69 -7.22
CA GLU A 23 -23.04 -20.00 -6.23
C GLU A 23 -22.86 -19.20 -4.93
N LEU A 24 -21.62 -18.93 -4.53
CA LEU A 24 -21.29 -18.12 -3.36
C LEU A 24 -21.71 -16.65 -3.54
N GLU A 25 -21.47 -16.08 -4.71
CA GLU A 25 -21.89 -14.71 -5.04
C GLU A 25 -23.39 -14.58 -5.05
N LEU A 26 -24.09 -15.56 -5.64
CA LEU A 26 -25.54 -15.62 -5.63
C LEU A 26 -26.10 -15.72 -4.21
N ALA A 27 -25.47 -16.50 -3.34
CA ALA A 27 -25.89 -16.63 -1.94
C ALA A 27 -25.70 -15.32 -1.17
N ILE A 28 -24.58 -14.64 -1.37
CA ILE A 28 -24.33 -13.31 -0.77
C ILE A 28 -25.36 -12.31 -1.27
N HIS A 29 -25.66 -12.30 -2.56
CA HIS A 29 -26.71 -11.44 -3.12
C HIS A 29 -28.07 -11.69 -2.46
N LYS A 30 -28.49 -12.96 -2.35
CA LYS A 30 -29.74 -13.33 -1.67
C LYS A 30 -29.75 -12.87 -0.22
N TYR A 31 -28.61 -13.03 0.50
CA TYR A 31 -28.48 -12.54 1.87
C TYR A 31 -28.68 -11.02 1.96
N LEU A 32 -28.00 -10.25 1.11
CA LEU A 32 -28.10 -8.79 1.10
C LEU A 32 -29.50 -8.29 0.71
N SER A 33 -30.20 -9.04 -0.16
CA SER A 33 -31.57 -8.76 -0.59
C SER A 33 -32.65 -9.30 0.37
N ASN A 34 -32.28 -9.83 1.54
CA ASN A 34 -33.17 -10.46 2.51
C ASN A 34 -33.99 -11.65 1.92
N GLN A 35 -33.46 -12.33 0.92
CA GLN A 35 -34.08 -13.53 0.35
C GLN A 35 -33.67 -14.79 1.12
N SER A 36 -34.50 -15.83 1.04
CA SER A 36 -34.19 -17.10 1.70
C SER A 36 -33.00 -17.80 1.04
N ILE A 37 -32.08 -18.31 1.87
CA ILE A 37 -30.90 -19.04 1.43
C ILE A 37 -30.91 -20.43 2.05
N CYS A 38 -30.74 -21.45 1.19
CA CYS A 38 -30.52 -22.82 1.65
C CYS A 38 -29.00 -23.04 1.83
N LEU A 39 -28.49 -22.76 3.05
CA LEU A 39 -27.07 -22.94 3.37
C LEU A 39 -26.58 -24.36 3.17
N LYS A 40 -27.43 -25.37 3.43
CA LYS A 40 -27.04 -26.76 3.26
C LYS A 40 -26.67 -27.04 1.82
N ASN A 41 -27.51 -26.61 0.87
CA ASN A 41 -27.21 -26.76 -0.54
C ASN A 41 -25.93 -26.02 -0.94
N LEU A 42 -25.72 -24.81 -0.41
CA LEU A 42 -24.50 -24.03 -0.68
C LEU A 42 -23.24 -24.73 -0.13
N ILE A 43 -23.33 -25.35 1.04
CA ILE A 43 -22.19 -26.07 1.66
C ILE A 43 -21.95 -27.40 0.94
N ASP A 44 -22.97 -28.05 0.44
CA ASP A 44 -22.88 -29.36 -0.17
C ASP A 44 -22.57 -29.29 -1.68
N THR A 45 -23.03 -28.25 -2.38
CA THR A 45 -22.87 -28.10 -3.85
C THR A 45 -21.67 -27.26 -4.25
N CYS A 46 -21.14 -26.43 -3.37
CA CYS A 46 -19.94 -25.68 -3.70
C CYS A 46 -18.80 -26.64 -4.05
N ALA A 47 -18.28 -26.47 -5.25
CA ALA A 47 -17.11 -27.22 -5.80
C ALA A 47 -15.84 -27.13 -4.94
N TRP A 48 -15.95 -26.55 -3.77
CA TRP A 48 -14.86 -26.33 -2.87
C TRP A 48 -14.32 -27.62 -2.21
N HIS A 49 -15.10 -28.70 -2.20
CA HIS A 49 -14.55 -29.96 -1.75
C HIS A 49 -13.37 -30.40 -2.59
N GLU A 50 -13.46 -30.31 -3.90
CA GLU A 50 -12.35 -30.65 -4.80
C GLU A 50 -11.27 -29.57 -4.84
N THR A 51 -11.65 -28.31 -4.89
CA THR A 51 -10.70 -27.19 -4.96
C THR A 51 -9.93 -27.01 -3.65
N LEU A 52 -10.57 -27.11 -2.49
CA LEU A 52 -9.89 -27.00 -1.20
C LEU A 52 -9.14 -28.29 -0.81
N MET A 53 -9.58 -29.45 -1.26
CA MET A 53 -8.89 -30.72 -0.95
C MET A 53 -7.68 -30.95 -1.86
N SER A 54 -7.65 -30.41 -3.06
CA SER A 54 -6.55 -30.52 -4.02
C SER A 54 -5.57 -29.34 -3.99
N ALA A 55 -6.01 -28.17 -3.52
CA ALA A 55 -5.24 -26.95 -3.62
C ALA A 55 -4.22 -26.76 -2.49
N GLU A 56 -3.11 -26.13 -2.82
CA GLU A 56 -2.20 -25.53 -1.85
C GLU A 56 -2.95 -24.50 -0.98
N LYS A 57 -2.47 -24.28 0.26
CA LYS A 57 -3.00 -23.24 1.14
C LYS A 57 -2.63 -21.85 0.62
N THR A 58 -3.38 -21.33 -0.33
CA THR A 58 -3.23 -19.98 -0.84
C THR A 58 -4.05 -18.98 -0.03
N VAL A 59 -3.67 -17.70 -0.08
CA VAL A 59 -4.44 -16.61 0.52
C VAL A 59 -5.87 -16.59 -0.01
N GLU A 60 -6.06 -16.86 -1.30
CA GLU A 60 -7.38 -16.88 -1.95
C GLU A 60 -8.27 -17.99 -1.39
N ASN A 61 -7.73 -19.17 -1.13
CA ASN A 61 -8.49 -20.27 -0.53
C ASN A 61 -8.91 -19.93 0.91
N TRP A 62 -8.08 -19.19 1.65
CA TRP A 62 -8.45 -18.68 2.97
C TRP A 62 -9.51 -17.59 2.91
N LYS A 63 -9.43 -16.67 1.98
CA LYS A 63 -10.48 -15.66 1.75
C LYS A 63 -11.81 -16.32 1.39
N TYR A 64 -11.78 -17.35 0.57
CA TYR A 64 -12.98 -18.11 0.22
C TYR A 64 -13.60 -18.82 1.44
N LEU A 65 -12.78 -19.53 2.23
CA LEU A 65 -13.25 -20.19 3.47
C LEU A 65 -13.81 -19.17 4.47
N LEU A 66 -13.14 -18.04 4.64
CA LEU A 66 -13.59 -16.95 5.50
C LEU A 66 -14.94 -16.38 5.03
N THR A 67 -15.11 -16.21 3.72
CA THR A 67 -16.37 -15.73 3.14
C THR A 67 -17.53 -16.66 3.49
N LEU A 68 -17.32 -17.97 3.38
CA LEU A 68 -18.35 -18.97 3.73
C LEU A 68 -18.66 -19.01 5.23
N THR A 69 -17.62 -18.99 6.06
CA THR A 69 -17.82 -19.02 7.52
C THR A 69 -18.50 -17.76 8.02
N LEU A 70 -18.17 -16.61 7.45
CA LEU A 70 -18.81 -15.34 7.78
C LEU A 70 -20.26 -15.29 7.29
N LEU A 71 -20.53 -15.73 6.06
CA LEU A 71 -21.89 -15.81 5.52
C LEU A 71 -22.77 -16.75 6.38
N ASN A 72 -22.26 -17.92 6.70
CA ASN A 72 -22.95 -18.88 7.58
C ASN A 72 -23.23 -18.27 8.97
N TYR A 73 -22.26 -17.56 9.54
CA TYR A 73 -22.44 -16.86 10.81
C TYR A 73 -23.56 -15.80 10.74
N CYS A 74 -23.58 -15.02 9.66
CA CYS A 74 -24.59 -13.99 9.47
C CYS A 74 -26.02 -14.54 9.30
N ILE A 75 -26.15 -15.72 8.66
CA ILE A 75 -27.46 -16.32 8.35
C ILE A 75 -27.98 -17.16 9.52
N SER A 76 -27.17 -18.06 10.05
CA SER A 76 -27.63 -19.08 11.01
C SER A 76 -27.16 -18.83 12.44
N ASN A 77 -26.15 -17.99 12.61
CA ASN A 77 -25.42 -17.87 13.86
C ASN A 77 -24.98 -19.23 14.45
N SER A 78 -24.86 -20.25 13.59
CA SER A 78 -24.50 -21.63 13.93
C SER A 78 -23.33 -22.07 13.07
N GLY A 79 -22.14 -22.18 13.64
CA GLY A 79 -20.91 -22.56 12.90
C GLY A 79 -20.63 -24.07 12.86
N LYS A 80 -21.47 -24.91 13.44
CA LYS A 80 -21.15 -26.32 13.65
C LYS A 80 -20.92 -27.13 12.38
N GLU A 81 -21.66 -26.85 11.32
CA GLU A 81 -21.55 -27.56 10.03
C GLU A 81 -20.21 -27.30 9.34
N LEU A 82 -19.67 -26.09 9.48
CA LEU A 82 -18.39 -25.70 8.89
C LEU A 82 -17.19 -26.03 9.77
N ALA A 83 -17.37 -26.27 11.08
CA ALA A 83 -16.28 -26.51 12.00
C ALA A 83 -15.41 -27.72 11.60
N ALA A 84 -16.02 -28.81 11.11
CA ALA A 84 -15.28 -29.98 10.63
C ALA A 84 -14.41 -29.63 9.40
N LYS A 85 -14.94 -28.82 8.49
CA LYS A 85 -14.22 -28.39 7.27
C LYS A 85 -13.07 -27.45 7.60
N VAL A 86 -13.26 -26.53 8.54
CA VAL A 86 -12.18 -25.66 9.06
C VAL A 86 -11.04 -26.51 9.64
N ARG A 87 -11.35 -27.50 10.48
CA ARG A 87 -10.34 -28.40 11.04
C ARG A 87 -9.56 -29.18 9.99
N LEU A 88 -10.24 -29.70 8.97
CA LEU A 88 -9.58 -30.41 7.87
C LEU A 88 -8.64 -29.47 7.10
N PHE A 89 -9.04 -28.23 6.88
CA PHE A 89 -8.20 -27.25 6.21
C PHE A 89 -6.97 -26.86 7.05
N GLU A 90 -7.12 -26.73 8.35
CA GLU A 90 -6.01 -26.45 9.28
C GLU A 90 -4.97 -27.55 9.37
N GLN A 91 -5.37 -28.81 9.21
CA GLN A 91 -4.45 -29.96 9.26
C GLN A 91 -3.46 -30.00 8.09
N LYS A 92 -3.70 -29.24 7.02
CA LYS A 92 -2.76 -29.15 5.91
C LYS A 92 -1.47 -28.44 6.37
N PRO A 93 -0.28 -28.90 5.92
CA PRO A 93 0.98 -28.28 6.30
C PRO A 93 1.02 -26.81 5.82
N TRP A 94 1.46 -25.95 6.72
CA TRP A 94 1.69 -24.54 6.44
C TRP A 94 3.18 -24.30 6.34
N ASN A 95 3.60 -23.64 5.29
CA ASN A 95 5.00 -23.24 5.17
C ASN A 95 5.31 -21.93 5.93
N GLN A 96 4.30 -21.29 6.54
CA GLN A 96 4.43 -19.95 7.11
C GLN A 96 3.63 -19.82 8.40
N ASP A 97 4.32 -19.49 9.50
CA ASP A 97 3.71 -19.18 10.80
C ASP A 97 3.71 -17.66 11.05
N SER A 98 3.01 -16.90 10.18
CA SER A 98 2.86 -15.46 10.36
C SER A 98 1.67 -15.12 11.25
N GLN A 99 1.72 -13.99 11.97
CA GLN A 99 0.58 -13.51 12.76
C GLN A 99 -0.67 -13.23 11.91
N TYR A 100 -0.51 -12.92 10.63
CA TYR A 100 -1.60 -12.76 9.68
C TYR A 100 -2.41 -14.06 9.54
N PHE A 101 -1.76 -15.20 9.38
CA PHE A 101 -2.43 -16.48 9.30
C PHE A 101 -3.03 -16.93 10.63
N ARG A 102 -2.36 -16.66 11.75
CA ARG A 102 -2.91 -16.99 13.08
C ARG A 102 -4.22 -16.26 13.34
N ILE A 103 -4.36 -15.01 12.88
CA ILE A 103 -5.64 -14.27 12.97
C ILE A 103 -6.70 -14.90 12.08
N LEU A 104 -6.38 -15.33 10.86
CA LEU A 104 -7.34 -16.01 10.00
C LEU A 104 -7.85 -17.30 10.61
N VAL A 105 -6.97 -18.10 11.21
CA VAL A 105 -7.34 -19.31 11.93
C VAL A 105 -8.25 -18.97 13.11
N ALA A 106 -7.85 -18.05 13.98
CA ALA A 106 -8.63 -17.65 15.14
C ALA A 106 -10.01 -17.10 14.76
N LEU A 107 -10.09 -16.36 13.66
CA LEU A 107 -11.32 -15.80 13.14
C LEU A 107 -12.27 -16.89 12.65
N ASN A 108 -11.79 -17.89 11.90
CA ASN A 108 -12.59 -19.02 11.47
C ASN A 108 -13.09 -19.85 12.66
N HIS A 109 -12.26 -20.03 13.70
CA HIS A 109 -12.68 -20.65 14.95
C HIS A 109 -13.80 -19.87 15.64
N ALA A 110 -13.64 -18.55 15.76
CA ALA A 110 -14.67 -17.70 16.37
C ALA A 110 -16.01 -17.75 15.61
N LEU A 111 -15.97 -17.68 14.26
CA LEU A 111 -17.16 -17.74 13.41
C LEU A 111 -17.85 -19.11 13.45
N THR A 112 -17.09 -20.19 13.63
CA THR A 112 -17.64 -21.56 13.75
C THR A 112 -17.90 -22.01 15.18
N LYS A 113 -17.79 -21.08 16.16
CA LYS A 113 -17.97 -21.36 17.60
C LYS A 113 -17.06 -22.47 18.13
N MET A 114 -15.92 -22.64 17.54
CA MET A 114 -14.82 -23.44 18.08
C MET A 114 -14.08 -22.67 19.18
N SER A 115 -13.26 -23.38 19.96
CA SER A 115 -12.34 -22.71 20.89
C SER A 115 -11.35 -21.85 20.12
N VAL A 116 -11.37 -20.55 20.38
CA VAL A 116 -10.47 -19.61 19.70
C VAL A 116 -9.07 -19.81 20.27
N PRO A 117 -8.06 -20.08 19.42
CA PRO A 117 -6.69 -20.19 19.88
C PRO A 117 -6.19 -18.85 20.45
N GLU A 118 -5.20 -18.93 21.31
CA GLU A 118 -4.55 -17.71 21.81
C GLU A 118 -3.80 -17.05 20.67
N VAL A 119 -4.13 -15.76 20.43
CA VAL A 119 -3.49 -14.94 19.40
C VAL A 119 -2.78 -13.78 20.08
N GLY A 120 -1.46 -13.78 19.99
CA GLY A 120 -0.64 -12.65 20.35
C GLY A 120 -0.46 -11.72 19.14
N ILE A 121 -0.65 -10.41 19.33
CA ILE A 121 -0.43 -9.40 18.30
C ILE A 121 0.92 -8.73 18.54
N SER A 122 1.83 -8.91 17.59
CA SER A 122 3.14 -8.26 17.61
C SER A 122 3.11 -6.98 16.78
N LEU A 123 3.25 -5.85 17.45
CA LEU A 123 3.35 -4.53 16.84
C LEU A 123 4.69 -3.91 17.16
N LEU A 124 5.21 -3.12 16.23
CA LEU A 124 6.29 -2.16 16.53
C LEU A 124 5.81 -1.15 17.57
N GLU A 125 6.74 -0.43 18.17
CA GLU A 125 6.43 0.61 19.17
C GLU A 125 5.46 1.65 18.59
N SER A 126 5.60 2.00 17.32
CA SER A 126 4.72 2.91 16.58
C SER A 126 3.30 2.38 16.33
N GLY A 127 3.09 1.08 16.41
CA GLY A 127 1.80 0.43 16.11
C GLY A 127 1.74 -0.30 14.78
N ALA A 128 2.77 -0.22 13.94
CA ALA A 128 2.84 -1.02 12.72
C ALA A 128 2.90 -2.52 13.04
N ALA A 129 2.17 -3.34 12.31
CA ALA A 129 2.16 -4.78 12.51
C ALA A 129 3.34 -5.46 11.79
N LEU A 130 3.98 -6.41 12.45
CA LEU A 130 5.04 -7.23 11.89
C LEU A 130 4.43 -8.46 11.19
N ILE A 131 3.88 -8.28 10.00
CA ILE A 131 3.10 -9.31 9.32
C ILE A 131 3.96 -10.18 8.42
N ASP A 132 4.92 -9.58 7.74
CA ASP A 132 5.59 -10.18 6.59
C ASP A 132 7.00 -10.71 6.89
N LEU A 133 7.36 -10.91 8.14
CA LEU A 133 8.71 -11.27 8.54
C LEU A 133 9.18 -12.62 7.97
N GLN A 134 8.26 -13.50 7.55
CA GLN A 134 8.60 -14.86 7.11
C GLN A 134 8.52 -15.08 5.60
N GLU A 135 7.71 -14.30 4.88
CA GLU A 135 7.57 -14.49 3.43
C GLU A 135 8.77 -13.97 2.63
N TYR A 136 9.52 -13.01 3.17
CA TYR A 136 10.53 -12.27 2.42
C TYR A 136 11.85 -12.11 3.15
N SER A 137 12.33 -13.12 3.83
CA SER A 137 13.50 -13.05 4.70
C SER A 137 13.31 -12.10 5.91
N SER A 138 14.00 -12.40 6.98
CA SER A 138 14.00 -11.69 8.28
C SER A 138 14.33 -10.18 8.24
N TRP A 139 14.41 -9.58 7.07
CA TRP A 139 14.96 -8.26 6.81
C TRP A 139 13.92 -7.19 6.48
N GLN A 140 12.63 -7.56 6.32
CA GLN A 140 11.61 -6.59 5.94
C GLN A 140 10.76 -6.18 7.13
N ALA A 141 11.20 -5.15 7.84
CA ALA A 141 10.42 -4.55 8.93
C ALA A 141 9.35 -3.55 8.45
N PHE A 142 9.27 -3.26 7.16
CA PHE A 142 8.33 -2.28 6.64
C PHE A 142 7.00 -2.94 6.28
N PRO A 143 5.85 -2.42 6.76
CA PRO A 143 4.56 -3.04 6.51
C PRO A 143 4.18 -2.94 5.02
N TYR A 144 3.83 -4.07 4.43
CA TYR A 144 3.16 -4.12 3.14
C TYR A 144 1.69 -3.76 3.34
N ILE A 145 1.26 -2.61 2.80
CA ILE A 145 -0.03 -2.01 3.14
C ILE A 145 -1.23 -2.91 2.85
N PRO A 146 -1.37 -3.60 1.70
CA PRO A 146 -2.51 -4.48 1.48
C PRO A 146 -2.68 -5.51 2.59
N HIS A 147 -1.62 -6.23 2.94
CA HIS A 147 -1.67 -7.22 4.04
C HIS A 147 -1.90 -6.57 5.41
N HIS A 148 -1.35 -5.38 5.64
CA HIS A 148 -1.53 -4.65 6.88
C HIS A 148 -2.99 -4.22 7.08
N LEU A 149 -3.65 -3.77 6.02
CA LEU A 149 -5.07 -3.42 6.03
C LEU A 149 -5.96 -4.65 6.18
N GLU A 150 -5.73 -5.72 5.41
CA GLU A 150 -6.45 -6.98 5.54
C GLU A 150 -6.32 -7.56 6.95
N PHE A 151 -5.11 -7.59 7.49
CA PHE A 151 -4.87 -8.00 8.87
C PHE A 151 -5.69 -7.20 9.87
N GLY A 152 -5.74 -5.88 9.72
CA GLY A 152 -6.54 -5.00 10.57
C GLY A 152 -8.05 -5.24 10.42
N ILE A 153 -8.53 -5.52 9.21
CA ILE A 153 -9.92 -5.89 8.94
C ILE A 153 -10.27 -7.21 9.67
N TYR A 154 -9.45 -8.24 9.54
CA TYR A 154 -9.66 -9.53 10.20
C TYR A 154 -9.57 -9.43 11.72
N LEU A 155 -8.59 -8.67 12.22
CA LEU A 155 -8.48 -8.37 13.65
C LEU A 155 -9.73 -7.65 14.17
N SER A 156 -10.30 -6.73 13.40
CA SER A 156 -11.53 -6.04 13.75
C SER A 156 -12.69 -7.00 13.96
N ILE A 157 -12.90 -7.93 13.04
CA ILE A 157 -13.95 -8.95 13.16
C ILE A 157 -13.70 -9.83 14.39
N LEU A 158 -12.46 -10.24 14.62
CA LEU A 158 -12.08 -11.06 15.78
C LEU A 158 -12.36 -10.33 17.10
N VAL A 159 -11.97 -9.04 17.19
CA VAL A 159 -12.29 -8.19 18.36
C VAL A 159 -13.81 -8.09 18.57
N TYR A 160 -14.58 -7.88 17.51
CA TYR A 160 -16.03 -7.80 17.59
C TYR A 160 -16.67 -9.09 18.12
N LEU A 161 -16.18 -10.25 17.66
CA LEU A 161 -16.71 -11.57 18.06
C LEU A 161 -16.28 -11.96 19.47
N THR A 162 -15.02 -11.70 19.83
CA THR A 162 -14.43 -12.18 21.10
C THR A 162 -14.53 -11.17 22.24
N LYS A 163 -14.76 -9.89 21.94
CA LYS A 163 -14.78 -8.77 22.91
C LYS A 163 -13.50 -8.64 23.75
N ARG A 164 -12.38 -9.09 23.23
CA ARG A 164 -11.08 -9.03 23.92
C ARG A 164 -10.50 -7.62 23.91
N ASP A 165 -10.29 -7.02 25.08
CA ASP A 165 -9.76 -5.66 25.22
C ASP A 165 -8.30 -5.53 24.82
N ASP A 166 -7.48 -6.57 25.00
CA ASP A 166 -6.07 -6.60 24.58
C ASP A 166 -5.94 -6.51 23.06
N LEU A 167 -6.77 -7.24 22.32
CA LEU A 167 -6.83 -7.18 20.87
C LEU A 167 -7.38 -5.82 20.39
N LYS A 168 -8.39 -5.26 21.10
CA LYS A 168 -8.91 -3.93 20.80
C LYS A 168 -7.85 -2.84 20.94
N LYS A 169 -7.04 -2.88 22.00
CA LYS A 169 -5.91 -1.94 22.19
C LYS A 169 -4.89 -2.04 21.05
N SER A 170 -4.55 -3.26 20.64
CA SER A 170 -3.65 -3.48 19.49
C SER A 170 -4.24 -2.94 18.20
N LEU A 171 -5.54 -3.16 17.98
CA LEU A 171 -6.26 -2.66 16.81
C LEU A 171 -6.28 -1.13 16.75
N ILE A 172 -6.49 -0.43 17.87
CA ILE A 172 -6.43 1.04 17.92
C ILE A 172 -5.04 1.54 17.58
N ARG A 173 -3.99 0.94 18.13
CA ARG A 173 -2.60 1.31 17.80
C ARG A 173 -2.29 1.12 16.31
N LEU A 174 -2.73 0.00 15.75
CA LEU A 174 -2.63 -0.30 14.33
C LEU A 174 -3.35 0.77 13.48
N GLY A 175 -4.57 1.15 13.88
CA GLY A 175 -5.34 2.19 13.22
C GLY A 175 -4.66 3.55 13.24
N LYS A 176 -4.11 3.94 14.38
CA LYS A 176 -3.36 5.20 14.53
C LYS A 176 -2.12 5.23 13.65
N TRP A 177 -1.39 4.12 13.60
CA TRP A 177 -0.25 4.02 12.68
C TRP A 177 -0.69 4.15 11.22
N GLN A 178 -1.81 3.52 10.85
CA GLN A 178 -2.32 3.54 9.47
C GLN A 178 -2.67 4.96 8.99
N LEU A 179 -3.01 5.89 9.89
CA LEU A 179 -3.22 7.30 9.52
C LEU A 179 -1.94 7.97 8.99
N ASN A 180 -0.74 7.46 9.32
CA ASN A 180 0.52 7.96 8.79
C ASN A 180 0.70 7.68 7.29
N THR A 181 -0.08 6.76 6.73
CA THR A 181 -0.04 6.38 5.32
C THR A 181 -1.02 7.16 4.45
N LEU A 182 -1.68 8.18 5.00
CA LEU A 182 -2.63 9.05 4.32
C LEU A 182 -2.08 10.47 4.18
N ASP A 183 -2.42 11.17 3.10
CA ASP A 183 -2.13 12.60 2.95
C ASP A 183 -3.09 13.48 3.78
N ALA A 184 -2.93 14.80 3.74
CA ALA A 184 -3.77 15.74 4.49
C ALA A 184 -5.26 15.67 4.11
N ASN A 185 -5.59 15.14 2.94
CA ASN A 185 -6.96 14.94 2.45
C ASN A 185 -7.43 13.49 2.61
N TYR A 186 -6.76 12.71 3.44
CA TYR A 186 -7.02 11.27 3.65
C TYR A 186 -6.90 10.43 2.37
N LYS A 187 -6.09 10.84 1.39
CA LYS A 187 -5.78 10.02 0.23
C LYS A 187 -4.61 9.09 0.55
N PRO A 188 -4.71 7.80 0.20
CA PRO A 188 -3.62 6.87 0.43
C PRO A 188 -2.32 7.25 -0.28
N LEU A 189 -1.20 7.11 0.40
CA LEU A 189 0.16 7.28 -0.12
C LEU A 189 0.69 5.89 -0.55
N THR A 190 0.04 5.28 -1.52
CA THR A 190 0.18 3.85 -1.81
C THR A 190 1.56 3.45 -2.33
N ALA A 191 2.21 4.29 -3.10
CA ALA A 191 3.46 3.93 -3.78
C ALA A 191 4.62 3.57 -2.83
N LEU A 192 4.65 4.14 -1.61
CA LEU A 192 5.67 3.83 -0.61
C LEU A 192 5.48 2.48 0.07
N PHE A 193 4.27 1.91 -0.01
CA PHE A 193 3.84 0.80 0.83
C PHE A 193 3.37 -0.40 0.02
N VAL A 194 3.46 -0.34 -1.30
CA VAL A 194 3.09 -1.41 -2.21
C VAL A 194 4.32 -1.91 -2.94
N ARG A 195 4.58 -3.21 -2.82
CA ARG A 195 5.77 -3.84 -3.43
C ARG A 195 5.63 -4.03 -4.93
N GLU A 196 4.43 -4.29 -5.37
CA GLU A 196 4.13 -4.60 -6.75
C GLU A 196 4.01 -3.32 -7.56
N GLN A 197 4.77 -3.23 -8.64
CA GLN A 197 4.71 -2.09 -9.55
C GLN A 197 3.32 -1.93 -10.19
N ASN A 198 2.59 -3.05 -10.28
CA ASN A 198 1.26 -3.16 -10.89
C ASN A 198 0.13 -3.15 -9.86
N GLY A 199 0.41 -2.78 -8.61
CA GLY A 199 -0.59 -2.69 -7.57
C GLY A 199 -1.74 -1.77 -7.98
N ASP A 200 -2.97 -2.25 -7.84
CA ASP A 200 -4.17 -1.48 -8.19
C ASP A 200 -4.44 -0.40 -7.14
N PRO A 201 -4.31 0.90 -7.47
CA PRO A 201 -4.62 1.97 -6.53
C PRO A 201 -6.08 1.96 -6.07
N GLU A 202 -6.98 1.39 -6.86
CA GLU A 202 -8.41 1.30 -6.53
C GLU A 202 -8.67 0.22 -5.48
N GLU A 203 -7.99 -0.93 -5.59
CA GLU A 203 -8.07 -1.98 -4.59
C GLU A 203 -7.52 -1.52 -3.25
N ASN A 204 -6.40 -0.81 -3.24
CA ASN A 204 -5.85 -0.23 -2.03
C ASN A 204 -6.81 0.77 -1.38
N LEU A 205 -7.45 1.63 -2.15
CA LEU A 205 -8.45 2.56 -1.63
C LEU A 205 -9.63 1.83 -0.99
N LEU A 206 -10.07 0.73 -1.60
CA LEU A 206 -11.12 -0.13 -1.07
C LEU A 206 -10.72 -0.75 0.28
N LEU A 207 -9.51 -1.29 0.39
CA LEU A 207 -9.00 -1.87 1.63
C LEU A 207 -8.88 -0.82 2.74
N TYR A 208 -8.42 0.39 2.44
CA TYR A 208 -8.40 1.51 3.39
C TYR A 208 -9.81 1.85 3.90
N TYR A 209 -10.76 1.96 2.98
CA TYR A 209 -12.16 2.21 3.35
C TYR A 209 -12.70 1.13 4.28
N LEU A 210 -12.56 -0.15 3.93
CA LEU A 210 -13.04 -1.27 4.72
C LEU A 210 -12.37 -1.34 6.09
N PHE A 211 -11.07 -1.11 6.15
CA PHE A 211 -10.34 -1.10 7.41
C PHE A 211 -10.90 -0.03 8.36
N PHE A 212 -11.02 1.22 7.91
CA PHE A 212 -11.57 2.30 8.74
C PHE A 212 -13.06 2.12 9.02
N HIS A 213 -13.83 1.48 8.12
CA HIS A 213 -15.21 1.11 8.36
C HIS A 213 -15.34 0.13 9.54
N CYS A 214 -14.58 -0.95 9.53
CA CYS A 214 -14.55 -1.93 10.61
C CYS A 214 -14.05 -1.33 11.93
N LEU A 215 -12.97 -0.55 11.86
CA LEU A 215 -12.34 0.08 13.01
C LEU A 215 -13.29 1.09 13.68
N THR A 216 -13.97 1.91 12.90
CA THR A 216 -14.95 2.88 13.39
C THR A 216 -16.14 2.21 14.09
N ALA A 217 -16.62 1.08 13.55
CA ALA A 217 -17.72 0.33 14.17
C ALA A 217 -17.36 -0.28 15.53
N ILE A 218 -16.06 -0.41 15.85
CA ILE A 218 -15.59 -1.05 17.09
C ILE A 218 -15.09 -0.03 18.11
N THR A 219 -14.47 1.07 17.66
CA THR A 219 -13.70 1.97 18.53
C THR A 219 -14.34 3.32 18.74
N GLU A 220 -15.16 3.80 17.83
CA GLU A 220 -15.85 5.11 17.87
C GLU A 220 -14.88 6.32 17.96
N GLU A 221 -13.61 6.15 17.56
CA GLU A 221 -12.59 7.21 17.58
C GLU A 221 -12.85 8.22 16.46
N ASN A 222 -12.89 9.53 16.76
CA ASN A 222 -13.18 10.59 15.80
C ASN A 222 -12.21 10.63 14.61
N GLU A 223 -10.94 10.31 14.85
CA GLU A 223 -9.90 10.25 13.82
C GLU A 223 -10.22 9.19 12.76
N PHE A 224 -10.76 8.03 13.16
CA PHE A 224 -11.13 6.96 12.25
C PHE A 224 -12.44 7.25 11.52
N ILE A 225 -13.38 7.91 12.20
CA ILE A 225 -14.64 8.39 11.58
C ILE A 225 -14.31 9.38 10.45
N SER A 226 -13.41 10.32 10.70
CA SER A 226 -13.00 11.32 9.70
C SER A 226 -12.30 10.69 8.49
N ALA A 227 -11.43 9.69 8.73
CA ALA A 227 -10.80 8.92 7.67
C ALA A 227 -11.82 8.17 6.84
N LEU A 228 -12.76 7.46 7.50
CA LEU A 228 -13.84 6.72 6.84
C LEU A 228 -14.68 7.62 5.94
N GLU A 229 -15.10 8.79 6.42
CA GLU A 229 -15.92 9.71 5.62
C GLU A 229 -15.17 10.24 4.39
N ALA A 230 -13.90 10.61 4.54
CA ALA A 230 -13.10 11.10 3.42
C ALA A 230 -12.88 9.99 2.37
N LEU A 231 -12.57 8.77 2.80
CA LEU A 231 -12.40 7.62 1.93
C LEU A 231 -13.71 7.21 1.25
N SER A 232 -14.84 7.23 1.98
CA SER A 232 -16.18 6.96 1.40
C SER A 232 -16.52 7.93 0.26
N LYS A 233 -16.21 9.23 0.43
CA LYS A 233 -16.41 10.23 -0.64
C LYS A 233 -15.53 9.95 -1.86
N GLN A 234 -14.29 9.51 -1.63
CA GLN A 234 -13.37 9.16 -2.72
C GLN A 234 -13.88 7.94 -3.50
N LEU A 235 -14.40 6.92 -2.79
CA LEU A 235 -14.98 5.73 -3.39
C LEU A 235 -16.21 6.04 -4.23
N LYS A 236 -17.15 6.83 -3.71
CA LYS A 236 -18.39 7.22 -4.42
C LYS A 236 -18.13 7.91 -5.76
N ASN A 237 -17.02 8.60 -5.89
CA ASN A 237 -16.64 9.34 -7.10
C ASN A 237 -15.91 8.49 -8.14
N ARG A 238 -15.74 7.18 -7.91
CA ARG A 238 -15.02 6.28 -8.82
C ARG A 238 -15.92 5.20 -9.38
N ASN A 239 -15.79 4.93 -10.67
CA ASN A 239 -16.37 3.74 -11.29
C ASN A 239 -15.37 2.59 -11.14
N TYR A 240 -15.67 1.63 -10.28
CA TYR A 240 -14.84 0.42 -10.16
C TYR A 240 -14.95 -0.42 -11.43
N SER A 241 -13.85 -0.58 -12.13
CA SER A 241 -13.78 -1.41 -13.34
C SER A 241 -13.61 -2.89 -13.03
N LYS A 242 -13.08 -3.23 -11.86
CA LYS A 242 -12.84 -4.61 -11.42
C LYS A 242 -13.96 -5.15 -10.55
N LYS A 243 -14.15 -6.45 -10.60
CA LYS A 243 -15.08 -7.17 -9.74
C LYS A 243 -14.59 -7.12 -8.29
N ILE A 244 -15.43 -6.58 -7.41
CA ILE A 244 -15.13 -6.53 -5.97
C ILE A 244 -15.29 -7.94 -5.39
N HIS A 245 -14.29 -8.40 -4.63
CA HIS A 245 -14.36 -9.72 -4.00
C HIS A 245 -15.56 -9.79 -3.03
N PRO A 246 -16.39 -10.85 -3.09
CA PRO A 246 -17.61 -10.97 -2.28
C PRO A 246 -17.39 -10.84 -0.76
N LEU A 247 -16.21 -11.24 -0.27
CA LEU A 247 -15.84 -11.09 1.15
C LEU A 247 -15.94 -9.63 1.62
N TRP A 248 -15.49 -8.69 0.80
CA TRP A 248 -15.47 -7.27 1.18
C TRP A 248 -16.87 -6.70 1.35
N ILE A 249 -17.79 -7.09 0.49
CA ILE A 249 -19.19 -6.68 0.57
C ILE A 249 -19.86 -7.26 1.81
N LEU A 250 -19.56 -8.51 2.12
CA LEU A 250 -20.08 -9.19 3.30
C LEU A 250 -19.56 -8.55 4.60
N ILE A 251 -18.29 -8.17 4.64
CA ILE A 251 -17.68 -7.46 5.78
C ILE A 251 -18.32 -6.08 5.96
N GLU A 252 -18.50 -5.32 4.88
CA GLU A 252 -19.19 -4.04 4.96
C GLU A 252 -20.62 -4.20 5.55
N SER A 253 -21.35 -5.21 5.11
CA SER A 253 -22.70 -5.49 5.60
C SER A 253 -22.73 -6.03 7.05
N PHE A 254 -21.64 -6.65 7.50
CA PHE A 254 -21.50 -7.18 8.86
C PHE A 254 -21.47 -6.05 9.91
N PHE A 255 -20.81 -4.94 9.62
CA PHE A 255 -20.70 -3.77 10.48
C PHE A 255 -21.69 -2.65 10.11
N LYS A 256 -22.98 -2.95 10.17
CA LYS A 256 -24.05 -2.02 9.72
C LYS A 256 -24.18 -0.73 10.51
N ARG A 257 -23.79 -0.72 11.78
CA ARG A 257 -23.93 0.45 12.65
C ARG A 257 -22.60 1.19 12.71
N LEU A 258 -22.60 2.39 12.16
CA LEU A 258 -21.50 3.33 12.31
C LEU A 258 -21.94 4.42 13.30
N PRO A 259 -21.05 4.92 14.15
CA PRO A 259 -21.34 6.03 15.04
C PRO A 259 -21.70 7.28 14.26
N GLU A 260 -22.50 8.14 14.87
CA GLU A 260 -22.75 9.47 14.32
C GLU A 260 -21.51 10.34 14.51
N LYS A 261 -21.19 11.11 13.47
CA LYS A 261 -20.06 12.03 13.54
C LYS A 261 -20.33 13.14 14.53
N THR A 262 -19.37 13.37 15.42
CA THR A 262 -19.42 14.47 16.40
C THR A 262 -18.57 15.65 15.96
N THR A 263 -17.34 15.43 15.49
CA THR A 263 -16.39 16.46 15.08
C THR A 263 -15.48 15.96 13.96
N PHE A 264 -15.03 16.87 13.09
CA PHE A 264 -14.02 16.53 12.08
C PHE A 264 -12.63 16.55 12.71
N PHE A 265 -11.87 15.48 12.52
CA PHE A 265 -10.49 15.38 12.96
C PHE A 265 -9.55 15.77 11.82
N THR A 266 -8.59 16.64 12.10
CA THR A 266 -7.54 17.00 11.14
C THR A 266 -6.30 16.17 11.45
N LEU A 267 -5.75 15.51 10.44
CA LEU A 267 -4.51 14.74 10.60
C LEU A 267 -3.36 15.67 11.04
N PRO A 268 -2.47 15.20 11.91
CA PRO A 268 -1.26 15.94 12.27
C PRO A 268 -0.45 16.33 11.03
N GLU A 269 0.15 17.51 11.03
CA GLU A 269 1.01 17.95 9.91
C GLU A 269 2.22 17.01 9.74
N HIS A 270 2.79 16.54 10.84
CA HIS A 270 3.92 15.62 10.78
C HIS A 270 3.48 14.16 10.77
N ILE A 271 4.14 13.39 9.91
CA ILE A 271 4.20 11.95 9.95
C ILE A 271 5.50 11.60 10.68
N TYR A 272 5.42 10.76 11.70
CA TYR A 272 6.60 10.40 12.48
C TYR A 272 6.51 8.96 12.97
N ASP A 273 7.41 8.13 12.47
CA ASP A 273 7.59 6.76 12.94
C ASP A 273 9.08 6.37 12.92
N PRO A 274 9.78 6.51 14.04
CA PRO A 274 11.19 6.14 14.13
C PRO A 274 11.42 4.63 14.00
N SER A 275 10.41 3.80 14.28
CA SER A 275 10.52 2.34 14.20
C SER A 275 10.65 1.85 12.75
N THR A 276 10.02 2.56 11.81
CA THR A 276 10.08 2.27 10.38
C THR A 276 10.90 3.31 9.60
N SER A 277 11.59 4.21 10.31
CA SER A 277 12.31 5.36 9.71
C SER A 277 11.44 6.17 8.76
N LEU A 278 10.16 6.31 9.07
CA LEU A 278 9.19 7.05 8.29
C LEU A 278 9.02 8.44 8.86
N VAL A 279 9.20 9.45 8.03
CA VAL A 279 8.96 10.84 8.38
C VAL A 279 8.29 11.57 7.23
N GLY A 280 7.40 12.50 7.53
CA GLY A 280 6.74 13.28 6.50
C GLY A 280 6.17 14.58 7.03
N TYR A 281 5.78 15.42 6.10
CA TYR A 281 5.10 16.67 6.37
C TYR A 281 3.90 16.83 5.45
N ARG A 282 2.74 17.08 6.03
CA ARG A 282 1.47 17.35 5.34
C ARG A 282 1.17 18.85 5.39
N SER A 283 0.82 19.40 4.26
CA SER A 283 0.28 20.74 4.15
C SER A 283 -1.05 20.73 3.39
N SER A 284 -1.76 21.84 3.40
CA SER A 284 -2.98 21.98 2.58
C SER A 284 -2.75 21.78 1.09
N ASN A 285 -1.52 21.93 0.61
CA ASN A 285 -1.17 21.86 -0.81
C ASN A 285 -0.51 20.54 -1.21
N GLY A 286 0.02 19.79 -0.27
CA GLY A 286 0.74 18.58 -0.61
C GLY A 286 1.26 17.80 0.60
N CYS A 287 1.96 16.73 0.31
CA CYS A 287 2.54 15.85 1.31
C CYS A 287 3.89 15.36 0.80
N THR A 288 4.90 15.44 1.64
CA THR A 288 6.22 14.85 1.39
C THR A 288 6.48 13.80 2.44
N VAL A 289 6.79 12.59 2.03
CA VAL A 289 7.11 11.48 2.93
C VAL A 289 8.43 10.86 2.52
N CYS A 290 9.28 10.63 3.47
CA CYS A 290 10.61 10.03 3.30
C CYS A 290 10.79 8.85 4.25
N THR A 291 11.58 7.87 3.81
CA THR A 291 11.91 6.69 4.60
C THR A 291 13.28 6.15 4.19
N LEU A 292 13.89 5.35 5.07
CA LEU A 292 15.07 4.54 4.75
C LEU A 292 14.73 3.05 4.61
N HIS A 293 13.46 2.70 4.74
CA HIS A 293 12.96 1.32 4.72
C HIS A 293 11.87 1.10 3.66
N GLY A 294 11.94 1.81 2.57
CA GLY A 294 10.90 1.77 1.54
C GLY A 294 10.79 0.48 0.72
N GLY A 295 11.58 -0.54 1.01
CA GLY A 295 11.59 -1.77 0.24
C GLY A 295 11.76 -1.50 -1.26
N ARG A 296 10.93 -2.12 -2.09
CA ARG A 296 10.95 -1.86 -3.55
C ARG A 296 10.52 -0.45 -3.91
N THR A 297 9.96 0.28 -2.98
CA THR A 297 9.32 1.56 -3.22
C THR A 297 10.26 2.75 -3.09
N GLY A 298 11.51 2.54 -2.70
CA GLY A 298 12.51 3.59 -2.66
C GLY A 298 12.51 4.44 -1.38
N LEU A 299 12.98 5.68 -1.51
CA LEU A 299 13.30 6.55 -0.37
C LEU A 299 12.19 7.54 0.00
N GLY A 300 11.15 7.67 -0.82
CA GLY A 300 10.08 8.58 -0.49
C GLY A 300 9.10 8.85 -1.63
N CYS A 301 8.12 9.69 -1.34
CA CYS A 301 7.16 10.23 -2.29
C CYS A 301 6.89 11.72 -2.01
N ILE A 302 6.49 12.44 -3.04
CA ILE A 302 6.14 13.87 -2.96
C ILE A 302 4.85 14.05 -3.74
N LYS A 303 3.87 14.68 -3.13
CA LYS A 303 2.62 15.04 -3.77
C LYS A 303 2.38 16.53 -3.59
N LEU A 304 2.18 17.23 -4.66
CA LEU A 304 1.86 18.65 -4.70
C LEU A 304 0.66 18.85 -5.64
N LYS A 305 -0.53 18.98 -5.06
CA LYS A 305 -1.80 19.05 -5.81
C LYS A 305 -1.96 17.84 -6.76
N ASP A 306 -1.87 18.06 -8.07
CA ASP A 306 -2.00 17.09 -9.16
C ASP A 306 -0.67 16.64 -9.78
N VAL A 307 0.46 17.20 -9.31
CA VAL A 307 1.81 16.69 -9.63
C VAL A 307 2.32 15.81 -8.49
N GLU A 308 2.87 14.66 -8.83
CA GLU A 308 3.33 13.70 -7.83
C GLU A 308 4.62 13.03 -8.28
N ILE A 309 5.61 12.97 -7.40
CA ILE A 309 6.68 11.97 -7.49
C ILE A 309 6.21 10.82 -6.63
N VAL A 310 5.70 9.77 -7.27
CA VAL A 310 5.09 8.63 -6.57
C VAL A 310 6.12 7.79 -5.84
N ASN A 311 7.35 7.76 -6.36
CA ASN A 311 8.47 7.05 -5.77
C ASN A 311 9.79 7.63 -6.28
N PHE A 312 10.83 7.61 -5.46
CA PHE A 312 12.20 7.94 -5.88
C PHE A 312 13.23 7.14 -5.08
N GLY A 313 14.34 6.83 -5.73
CA GLY A 313 15.44 6.10 -5.10
C GLY A 313 16.34 5.40 -6.11
N PRO A 314 17.38 4.71 -5.60
CA PRO A 314 18.30 3.95 -6.45
C PRO A 314 17.59 2.70 -7.00
N GLN A 315 17.79 2.46 -8.28
CA GLN A 315 17.24 1.30 -8.98
C GLN A 315 18.24 0.77 -9.99
N TYR A 316 18.27 -0.54 -10.14
CA TYR A 316 18.99 -1.16 -11.23
C TYR A 316 18.12 -1.11 -12.48
N LEU A 317 18.58 -0.41 -13.48
CA LEU A 317 17.95 -0.36 -14.78
C LEU A 317 18.90 -1.05 -15.76
N PRO A 318 18.57 -2.20 -16.32
CA PRO A 318 19.20 -2.69 -17.53
C PRO A 318 18.69 -1.81 -18.69
N LEU A 319 19.34 -0.67 -18.89
CA LEU A 319 18.84 0.44 -19.70
C LEU A 319 18.69 0.12 -21.17
N SER A 320 19.43 -0.86 -21.69
CA SER A 320 19.33 -1.32 -23.07
C SER A 320 18.05 -2.08 -23.38
N GLU A 321 17.40 -2.65 -22.37
CA GLU A 321 16.23 -3.52 -22.50
C GLU A 321 14.95 -2.90 -21.95
N CYS A 322 15.04 -1.80 -21.23
CA CYS A 322 13.90 -1.10 -20.59
C CYS A 322 12.89 -0.49 -21.55
N LEU A 323 13.09 -0.58 -22.83
CA LEU A 323 12.17 -0.08 -23.84
C LEU A 323 10.93 -0.96 -24.04
N GLY A 324 10.95 -2.10 -23.44
CA GLY A 324 9.85 -3.00 -23.61
C GLY A 324 8.95 -3.10 -22.41
N PHE A 325 9.30 -3.65 -21.32
CA PHE A 325 8.27 -4.13 -20.38
C PHE A 325 8.78 -4.70 -19.05
N GLY A 326 9.93 -4.35 -18.55
CA GLY A 326 10.31 -4.89 -17.27
C GLY A 326 11.49 -4.15 -16.67
N ILE A 327 11.27 -3.39 -15.62
CA ILE A 327 12.36 -3.05 -14.72
C ILE A 327 12.65 -4.32 -13.94
N GLU A 328 13.41 -5.20 -14.54
CA GLU A 328 13.96 -6.36 -13.87
C GLU A 328 15.15 -5.91 -13.05
N GLY A 329 15.08 -6.14 -11.76
CA GLY A 329 16.17 -5.85 -10.86
C GLY A 329 16.06 -4.48 -10.20
N ASN A 330 15.25 -4.40 -9.16
CA ASN A 330 15.23 -3.26 -8.26
C ASN A 330 16.33 -3.42 -7.21
N HIS A 331 17.15 -2.40 -7.01
CA HIS A 331 17.94 -2.30 -5.79
C HIS A 331 16.97 -1.94 -4.66
N LEU A 332 16.83 -2.85 -3.73
CA LEU A 332 16.01 -2.64 -2.55
C LEU A 332 16.86 -2.06 -1.44
N SER A 333 16.35 -1.10 -0.73
CA SER A 333 16.94 -0.69 0.53
C SER A 333 16.76 -1.81 1.58
N ASP A 334 17.84 -2.13 2.28
CA ASP A 334 17.84 -3.10 3.37
C ASP A 334 17.18 -2.46 4.60
N HIS A 335 16.15 -3.12 5.13
CA HIS A 335 15.38 -2.68 6.29
C HIS A 335 16.02 -3.01 7.62
N GLY A 336 17.11 -3.70 7.62
CA GLY A 336 17.67 -4.26 8.82
C GLY A 336 18.48 -3.28 9.63
N LEU A 337 18.04 -2.94 10.82
CA LEU A 337 18.88 -2.75 11.99
C LEU A 337 19.66 -1.43 12.16
N ARG A 338 19.56 -0.43 11.29
CA ARG A 338 20.29 0.83 11.50
C ARG A 338 19.36 1.94 11.95
N LYS A 339 19.76 2.58 13.05
CA LYS A 339 19.03 3.72 13.61
C LYS A 339 19.09 4.87 12.62
N SER A 340 17.93 5.30 12.16
CA SER A 340 17.77 6.58 11.52
C SER A 340 17.71 7.69 12.57
N ILE A 341 18.19 8.87 12.20
CA ILE A 341 18.02 10.09 13.00
C ILE A 341 16.93 10.90 12.32
N ILE A 342 15.84 11.14 13.03
CA ILE A 342 14.71 11.94 12.56
C ILE A 342 14.60 13.17 13.43
N GLU A 343 14.56 14.35 12.81
CA GLU A 343 14.31 15.63 13.47
C GLU A 343 13.11 16.29 12.84
N LEU A 344 12.09 16.62 13.64
CA LEU A 344 10.94 17.38 13.17
C LEU A 344 11.27 18.88 13.22
N LYS A 345 10.92 19.59 12.13
CA LYS A 345 11.07 21.04 11.99
C LYS A 345 9.70 21.70 11.87
N LYS A 346 9.58 22.99 12.16
CA LYS A 346 8.31 23.70 12.17
C LYS A 346 7.50 23.47 10.86
N GLN A 347 8.16 23.47 9.71
CA GLN A 347 7.54 23.23 8.40
C GLN A 347 8.41 22.27 7.60
N GLY A 348 8.57 21.06 8.09
CA GLY A 348 9.39 20.04 7.44
C GLY A 348 10.02 19.07 8.41
N PHE A 349 11.12 18.46 8.00
CA PHE A 349 11.83 17.44 8.77
C PHE A 349 13.27 17.26 8.26
N SER A 350 14.06 16.52 9.02
CA SER A 350 15.32 15.92 8.58
C SER A 350 15.33 14.44 8.89
N LEU A 351 15.71 13.63 7.91
CA LEU A 351 15.94 12.19 8.04
C LEU A 351 17.35 11.88 7.61
N LYS A 352 18.14 11.28 8.48
CA LYS A 352 19.51 10.86 8.17
C LYS A 352 19.73 9.42 8.59
N GLY A 353 20.39 8.64 7.74
CA GLY A 353 20.75 7.27 8.07
C GLY A 353 21.44 6.57 6.92
N CYS A 354 21.61 5.28 7.08
CA CYS A 354 22.27 4.43 6.10
C CYS A 354 21.35 3.26 5.76
N THR A 355 21.26 2.97 4.49
CA THR A 355 20.54 1.80 3.98
C THR A 355 21.49 0.98 3.08
N ARG A 356 21.12 -0.28 2.84
CA ARG A 356 21.92 -1.20 2.02
C ARG A 356 21.18 -1.47 0.73
N LEU A 357 21.91 -1.56 -0.36
CA LEU A 357 21.33 -1.94 -1.64
C LEU A 357 21.32 -3.46 -1.78
N VAL A 358 20.20 -3.99 -2.20
CA VAL A 358 19.96 -5.42 -2.37
C VAL A 358 19.40 -5.66 -3.77
N ASP A 359 20.03 -6.55 -4.53
CA ASP A 359 19.43 -7.05 -5.77
C ASP A 359 18.34 -8.06 -5.44
N GLN A 360 17.17 -7.86 -5.97
CA GLN A 360 16.14 -8.88 -5.95
C GLN A 360 15.88 -9.37 -7.36
N PRO A 361 16.14 -10.66 -7.64
CA PRO A 361 15.78 -11.25 -8.93
C PRO A 361 14.28 -11.19 -9.12
N SER A 362 13.83 -10.79 -10.30
CA SER A 362 12.44 -10.60 -10.67
C SER A 362 11.58 -11.87 -10.64
N SER A 363 12.21 -13.04 -10.66
CA SER A 363 11.55 -14.31 -10.96
C SER A 363 11.28 -15.23 -9.78
N SER A 364 11.75 -14.91 -8.58
CA SER A 364 11.51 -15.76 -7.42
C SER A 364 11.27 -14.97 -6.15
N PRO A 365 10.09 -15.13 -5.52
CA PRO A 365 9.82 -14.55 -4.21
C PRO A 365 10.68 -15.17 -3.09
N PHE A 366 11.39 -16.26 -3.38
CA PHE A 366 12.15 -17.05 -2.41
C PHE A 366 13.67 -16.91 -2.54
N GLN A 367 14.17 -16.21 -3.54
CA GLN A 367 15.61 -15.98 -3.62
C GLN A 367 15.99 -14.80 -2.75
N ILE A 368 16.82 -15.05 -1.77
CA ILE A 368 17.52 -14.03 -0.99
C ILE A 368 18.27 -13.17 -1.99
N GLY A 369 17.94 -11.87 -2.04
CA GLY A 369 18.64 -10.94 -2.91
C GLY A 369 20.14 -10.99 -2.64
N LEU A 370 20.93 -11.00 -3.72
CA LEU A 370 22.38 -10.92 -3.60
C LEU A 370 22.75 -9.55 -3.04
N PHE A 371 23.39 -9.53 -1.89
CA PHE A 371 23.91 -8.31 -1.32
C PHE A 371 25.13 -7.87 -2.13
N ARG A 372 25.05 -6.76 -2.84
CA ARG A 372 26.19 -6.22 -3.56
C ARG A 372 27.25 -5.57 -2.66
N GLY A 373 27.02 -5.50 -1.36
CA GLY A 373 27.93 -4.82 -0.45
C GLY A 373 27.94 -3.30 -0.58
N ILE A 374 26.95 -2.75 -1.31
CA ILE A 374 26.83 -1.31 -1.52
C ILE A 374 25.92 -0.73 -0.44
N TRP A 375 26.44 0.27 0.26
CA TRP A 375 25.68 1.04 1.24
C TRP A 375 25.37 2.42 0.70
N LEU A 376 24.24 2.94 1.11
CA LEU A 376 23.80 4.27 0.77
C LEU A 376 23.58 5.07 2.04
N GLU A 377 24.44 6.05 2.30
CA GLU A 377 24.14 7.08 3.28
C GLU A 377 23.16 8.07 2.67
N VAL A 378 22.09 8.36 3.37
CA VAL A 378 21.02 9.23 2.91
C VAL A 378 20.78 10.33 3.93
N THR A 379 20.72 11.56 3.45
CA THR A 379 20.17 12.69 4.20
C THR A 379 19.06 13.30 3.38
N GLN A 380 17.86 13.34 3.96
CA GLN A 380 16.67 13.95 3.36
C GLN A 380 16.22 15.08 4.27
N GLU A 381 16.14 16.28 3.74
CA GLU A 381 15.79 17.44 4.51
C GLU A 381 14.72 18.26 3.77
N LEU A 382 13.53 18.28 4.32
CA LEU A 382 12.46 19.16 3.86
C LEU A 382 12.47 20.45 4.69
N VAL A 383 12.58 21.57 3.99
CA VAL A 383 12.45 22.92 4.58
C VAL A 383 11.52 23.71 3.70
N GLN A 384 10.36 24.06 4.23
CA GLN A 384 9.32 24.77 3.49
C GLN A 384 8.93 24.02 2.18
N ASP A 385 9.20 24.67 1.04
CA ASP A 385 8.84 24.17 -0.28
C ASP A 385 10.06 23.57 -1.03
N ARG A 386 11.05 23.04 -0.29
CA ARG A 386 12.25 22.41 -0.88
C ARG A 386 12.63 21.14 -0.13
N LEU A 387 12.76 20.04 -0.86
CA LEU A 387 13.40 18.82 -0.39
C LEU A 387 14.83 18.75 -0.91
N ASN A 388 15.79 18.73 0.00
CA ASN A 388 17.19 18.44 -0.29
C ASN A 388 17.45 16.96 0.00
N LEU A 389 17.96 16.25 -0.98
CA LEU A 389 18.33 14.85 -0.86
C LEU A 389 19.81 14.71 -1.16
N LYS A 390 20.58 14.24 -0.19
CA LYS A 390 22.01 13.91 -0.35
C LYS A 390 22.16 12.41 -0.20
N THR A 391 22.89 11.81 -1.12
CA THR A 391 23.21 10.39 -1.08
C THR A 391 24.71 10.19 -1.28
N THR A 392 25.28 9.28 -0.50
CA THR A 392 26.69 8.86 -0.63
C THR A 392 26.72 7.35 -0.78
N PHE A 393 27.21 6.87 -1.90
CA PHE A 393 27.42 5.44 -2.13
C PHE A 393 28.75 5.00 -1.51
N LEU A 394 28.68 3.96 -0.67
CA LEU A 394 29.81 3.39 0.06
C LEU A 394 29.92 1.92 -0.30
N GLY A 395 31.11 1.45 -0.63
CA GLY A 395 31.37 0.04 -0.93
C GLY A 395 32.27 -0.17 -2.12
N LEU A 396 32.37 -1.43 -2.52
CA LEU A 396 33.20 -1.83 -3.69
C LEU A 396 32.55 -1.32 -4.97
N ASP A 397 33.39 -1.07 -5.97
CA ASP A 397 32.96 -0.69 -7.31
C ASP A 397 31.95 -1.71 -7.86
N GLY A 398 30.96 -1.26 -8.56
CA GLY A 398 29.95 -2.18 -9.12
C GLY A 398 28.52 -1.66 -9.13
N TRP A 399 28.28 -0.35 -8.95
CA TRP A 399 26.96 0.25 -9.23
C TRP A 399 26.82 0.66 -10.70
N GLU A 400 27.68 0.18 -11.58
CA GLU A 400 27.51 0.31 -13.02
C GLU A 400 26.13 -0.23 -13.42
N GLY A 401 25.36 0.57 -14.17
CA GLY A 401 23.97 0.26 -14.50
C GLY A 401 22.95 0.58 -13.42
N THR A 402 23.36 1.17 -12.29
CA THR A 402 22.43 1.73 -11.30
C THR A 402 22.02 3.13 -11.73
N ALA A 403 20.73 3.43 -11.58
CA ALA A 403 20.20 4.76 -11.76
C ALA A 403 19.58 5.26 -10.45
N PHE A 404 19.55 6.56 -10.26
CA PHE A 404 18.67 7.17 -9.30
C PHE A 404 17.43 7.65 -10.04
N SER A 405 16.29 7.07 -9.70
CA SER A 405 15.06 7.19 -10.47
C SER A 405 13.97 7.95 -9.72
N PHE A 406 13.16 8.69 -10.49
CA PHE A 406 11.95 9.34 -10.03
C PHE A 406 10.79 8.86 -10.90
N PHE A 407 9.81 8.20 -10.30
CA PHE A 407 8.55 7.86 -10.95
C PHE A 407 7.56 8.96 -10.67
N ALA A 408 7.00 9.57 -11.70
CA ALA A 408 6.22 10.78 -11.54
C ALA A 408 4.88 10.73 -12.29
N LYS A 409 3.92 11.51 -11.78
CA LYS A 409 2.67 11.87 -12.45
C LYS A 409 2.66 13.37 -12.70
N ALA A 410 2.52 13.76 -13.95
CA ALA A 410 2.40 15.15 -14.35
C ALA A 410 1.65 15.25 -15.68
N GLU A 411 1.14 16.43 -16.03
CA GLU A 411 0.58 16.66 -17.37
C GLU A 411 1.67 16.74 -18.44
N LYS A 412 2.85 17.23 -18.06
CA LYS A 412 4.01 17.31 -18.94
C LYS A 412 5.31 17.31 -18.14
N CYS A 413 6.39 16.87 -18.80
CA CYS A 413 7.74 16.89 -18.27
C CYS A 413 8.60 17.79 -19.18
N ARG A 414 9.14 18.87 -18.62
CA ARG A 414 9.98 19.82 -19.35
C ARG A 414 11.44 19.66 -18.98
N ILE A 415 12.27 19.42 -19.97
CA ILE A 415 13.73 19.43 -19.85
C ILE A 415 14.21 20.83 -20.25
N LYS A 416 14.81 21.56 -19.29
CA LYS A 416 15.16 22.98 -19.47
C LYS A 416 16.10 23.18 -20.65
N GLY A 417 15.68 24.09 -21.56
CA GLY A 417 16.45 24.43 -22.74
C GLY A 417 16.49 23.37 -23.85
N VAL A 418 15.76 22.25 -23.68
CA VAL A 418 15.79 21.13 -24.63
C VAL A 418 14.42 20.89 -25.24
N LYS A 419 13.50 20.25 -24.50
CA LYS A 419 12.17 19.91 -24.98
C LYS A 419 11.17 19.64 -23.86
N THR A 420 9.90 19.54 -24.26
CA THR A 420 8.80 19.11 -23.38
C THR A 420 8.27 17.76 -23.87
N LEU A 421 8.12 16.82 -22.94
CA LEU A 421 7.54 15.50 -23.17
C LEU A 421 6.12 15.42 -22.62
N LEU A 422 5.28 14.68 -23.32
CA LEU A 422 3.89 14.39 -22.90
C LEU A 422 3.74 12.92 -22.50
N PRO A 423 2.85 12.58 -21.55
CA PRO A 423 2.58 11.21 -21.17
C PRO A 423 2.12 10.35 -22.35
N GLY A 424 2.47 9.06 -22.31
CA GLY A 424 2.00 8.08 -23.29
C GLY A 424 2.53 8.27 -24.72
N THR A 425 3.51 9.14 -24.91
CA THR A 425 4.20 9.29 -26.22
C THR A 425 5.40 8.36 -26.31
N LEU A 426 5.83 8.03 -27.53
CA LEU A 426 7.09 7.32 -27.79
C LEU A 426 8.30 8.23 -27.76
N ASP A 427 8.07 9.54 -27.64
CA ASP A 427 9.15 10.52 -27.57
C ASP A 427 9.86 10.45 -26.23
N ARG A 428 11.15 10.34 -26.22
CA ARG A 428 12.00 10.22 -25.03
C ARG A 428 13.17 11.19 -25.10
N TYR A 429 13.80 11.39 -23.96
CA TYR A 429 15.02 12.15 -23.86
C TYR A 429 16.13 11.31 -23.27
N GLU A 430 17.31 11.44 -23.83
CA GLU A 430 18.56 10.92 -23.29
C GLU A 430 19.67 11.95 -23.52
N GLY A 431 20.33 12.35 -22.46
CA GLY A 431 21.38 13.36 -22.52
C GLY A 431 21.71 13.95 -21.16
N ASN A 432 22.51 15.01 -21.17
CA ASN A 432 22.84 15.73 -19.94
C ASN A 432 21.74 16.75 -19.61
N ALA A 433 21.07 16.62 -18.46
CA ALA A 433 20.08 17.58 -17.99
C ALA A 433 20.22 17.79 -16.49
N GLN A 434 20.51 19.02 -16.10
CA GLN A 434 20.65 19.39 -14.69
C GLN A 434 19.32 19.88 -14.08
N GLN A 435 18.34 20.25 -14.91
CA GLN A 435 17.04 20.72 -14.44
C GLN A 435 15.90 20.13 -15.27
N ILE A 436 14.96 19.50 -14.57
CA ILE A 436 13.76 18.90 -15.12
C ILE A 436 12.56 19.39 -14.31
N SER A 437 11.52 19.83 -14.99
CA SER A 437 10.27 20.29 -14.37
C SER A 437 9.12 19.34 -14.71
N LEU A 438 8.44 18.89 -13.69
CA LEU A 438 7.19 18.14 -13.78
C LEU A 438 6.05 19.15 -13.55
N GLU A 439 5.18 19.32 -14.53
CA GLU A 439 4.22 20.42 -14.55
C GLU A 439 2.79 19.91 -14.73
N SER A 440 1.86 20.60 -14.05
CA SER A 440 0.43 20.57 -14.30
C SER A 440 -0.11 22.00 -14.38
N LYS A 441 -1.42 22.15 -14.52
CA LYS A 441 -2.07 23.48 -14.48
C LYS A 441 -1.99 24.14 -13.10
N ALA A 442 -1.83 23.37 -12.03
CA ALA A 442 -1.98 23.87 -10.67
C ALA A 442 -0.66 23.94 -9.88
N ALA A 443 0.39 23.24 -10.35
CA ALA A 443 1.65 23.13 -9.64
C ALA A 443 2.80 22.64 -10.53
N SER A 444 4.03 22.85 -10.05
CA SER A 444 5.21 22.23 -10.64
C SER A 444 6.20 21.76 -9.59
N LEU A 445 6.89 20.65 -9.88
CA LEU A 445 8.02 20.13 -9.13
C LEU A 445 9.28 20.25 -9.99
N ASN A 446 10.27 20.99 -9.52
CA ASN A 446 11.53 21.19 -10.23
C ASN A 446 12.63 20.35 -9.61
N LEU A 447 13.14 19.39 -10.38
CA LEU A 447 14.29 18.57 -10.03
C LEU A 447 15.57 19.26 -10.49
N ASN A 448 16.45 19.60 -9.55
CA ASN A 448 17.73 20.25 -9.82
C ASN A 448 18.87 19.39 -9.30
N ILE A 449 19.89 19.12 -10.14
CA ILE A 449 21.11 18.41 -9.78
C ILE A 449 22.31 19.15 -10.35
N PRO A 450 22.77 20.20 -9.65
CA PRO A 450 23.76 21.11 -10.19
C PRO A 450 25.11 20.47 -10.54
N SER A 451 25.48 19.40 -9.84
CA SER A 451 26.75 18.71 -9.98
C SER A 451 26.69 17.40 -10.76
N PHE A 452 25.58 17.13 -11.45
CA PHE A 452 25.45 15.89 -12.20
C PHE A 452 26.05 16.01 -13.61
N GLU A 453 27.06 15.20 -13.89
CA GLU A 453 27.76 15.17 -15.18
C GLU A 453 27.36 13.95 -16.04
N GLY A 454 26.42 13.14 -15.58
CA GLY A 454 26.02 11.90 -16.23
C GLY A 454 24.88 12.04 -17.24
N THR A 455 24.41 10.90 -17.70
CA THR A 455 23.27 10.78 -18.60
C THR A 455 21.97 10.71 -17.82
N VAL A 456 20.99 11.48 -18.25
CA VAL A 456 19.62 11.43 -17.76
C VAL A 456 18.73 10.88 -18.85
N GLN A 457 17.91 9.90 -18.49
CA GLN A 457 16.83 9.41 -19.35
C GLN A 457 15.51 9.89 -18.83
N VAL A 458 14.67 10.42 -19.71
CA VAL A 458 13.28 10.77 -19.39
C VAL A 458 12.37 10.01 -20.35
N ILE A 459 11.58 9.12 -19.79
CA ILE A 459 10.74 8.17 -20.52
C ILE A 459 9.27 8.40 -20.13
N PRO A 460 8.42 8.84 -21.08
CA PRO A 460 6.97 8.81 -20.89
C PRO A 460 6.48 7.36 -20.77
N LEU A 461 5.62 7.11 -19.78
CA LEU A 461 5.03 5.81 -19.51
C LEU A 461 3.55 5.80 -19.91
N ALA A 462 3.00 4.60 -20.16
CA ALA A 462 1.60 4.44 -20.55
C ALA A 462 0.58 4.70 -19.41
N GLY A 463 1.03 4.66 -18.18
CA GLY A 463 0.41 5.40 -17.07
C GLY A 463 -0.82 4.84 -16.38
N LYS A 464 -1.39 3.68 -16.76
CA LYS A 464 -2.64 3.28 -16.09
C LYS A 464 -2.47 2.36 -14.88
N HIS A 465 -1.61 1.37 -14.96
CA HIS A 465 -1.45 0.37 -13.90
C HIS A 465 0.01 0.03 -13.59
N ASP A 466 0.92 0.45 -14.45
CA ASP A 466 2.33 0.20 -14.29
C ASP A 466 2.98 1.30 -13.43
N PHE A 467 3.99 0.91 -12.65
CA PHE A 467 4.76 1.84 -11.83
C PHE A 467 3.92 2.75 -10.92
N TRP A 468 2.94 2.15 -10.21
CA TRP A 468 2.04 2.88 -9.29
C TRP A 468 1.24 4.00 -9.97
N GLY A 469 1.01 3.86 -11.29
CA GLY A 469 0.31 4.84 -12.11
C GLY A 469 1.15 6.06 -12.48
N ALA A 470 2.47 5.99 -12.39
CA ALA A 470 3.36 7.00 -12.92
C ALA A 470 3.24 7.09 -14.44
N ASN A 471 3.36 8.29 -14.97
CA ASN A 471 3.35 8.53 -16.41
C ASN A 471 4.67 9.10 -16.95
N PHE A 472 5.67 9.26 -16.07
CA PHE A 472 7.05 9.55 -16.41
C PHE A 472 8.01 8.77 -15.53
N LEU A 473 9.10 8.29 -16.14
CA LEU A 473 10.30 7.84 -15.47
C LEU A 473 11.43 8.80 -15.79
N ILE A 474 12.07 9.35 -14.77
CA ILE A 474 13.29 10.16 -14.87
C ILE A 474 14.40 9.37 -14.19
N ALA A 475 15.39 8.91 -14.95
CA ALA A 475 16.48 8.09 -14.46
C ALA A 475 17.82 8.81 -14.65
N TYR A 476 18.50 9.11 -13.56
CA TYR A 476 19.86 9.64 -13.55
C TYR A 476 20.83 8.48 -13.44
N ILE A 477 21.58 8.23 -14.51
CA ILE A 477 22.55 7.12 -14.60
C ILE A 477 23.78 7.44 -13.78
N LEU A 478 24.02 6.64 -12.76
CA LEU A 478 25.11 6.88 -11.82
C LEU A 478 26.43 6.40 -12.41
N HIS A 479 27.48 7.20 -12.25
CA HIS A 479 28.84 6.85 -12.65
C HIS A 479 29.65 6.35 -11.46
N SER A 480 30.47 5.34 -11.68
CA SER A 480 31.34 4.74 -10.64
C SER A 480 32.30 5.71 -9.99
N ASP A 481 32.71 6.75 -10.73
CA ASP A 481 33.66 7.75 -10.24
C ASP A 481 33.06 8.79 -9.30
N GLN A 482 31.72 8.94 -9.32
CA GLN A 482 31.00 9.89 -8.48
C GLN A 482 30.27 9.16 -7.36
N LYS A 483 30.69 9.36 -6.11
CA LYS A 483 30.08 8.72 -4.93
C LYS A 483 28.98 9.57 -4.29
N ASN A 484 29.04 10.88 -4.46
CA ASN A 484 28.15 11.84 -3.79
C ASN A 484 27.25 12.50 -4.79
N TYR A 485 25.95 12.49 -4.48
CA TYR A 485 24.94 13.14 -5.30
C TYR A 485 24.06 14.03 -4.42
N HIS A 486 23.64 15.15 -4.97
CA HIS A 486 22.77 16.11 -4.30
C HIS A 486 21.64 16.52 -5.23
N TRP A 487 20.42 16.07 -4.90
CA TRP A 487 19.20 16.48 -5.58
C TRP A 487 18.48 17.54 -4.76
N GLN A 488 17.96 18.52 -5.47
CA GLN A 488 17.07 19.53 -4.88
C GLN A 488 15.74 19.46 -5.63
N ILE A 489 14.68 19.28 -4.88
CA ILE A 489 13.33 19.24 -5.42
C ILE A 489 12.59 20.46 -4.87
N GLU A 490 12.29 21.41 -5.76
CA GLU A 490 11.61 22.64 -5.42
C GLU A 490 10.14 22.57 -5.80
N PHE A 491 9.27 23.01 -4.91
CA PHE A 491 7.82 23.01 -5.08
C PHE A 491 7.39 24.42 -5.48
N SER A 492 6.83 24.57 -6.67
CA SER A 492 6.33 25.84 -7.16
C SER A 492 4.82 25.77 -7.34
N LYS A 493 4.13 26.72 -6.77
CA LYS A 493 2.72 26.97 -7.03
C LYS A 493 2.67 27.97 -8.18
N GLU A 494 2.16 27.58 -9.31
CA GLU A 494 1.88 28.55 -10.35
C GLU A 494 0.66 29.37 -9.89
N ASN A 495 0.89 30.63 -9.56
CA ASN A 495 -0.17 31.61 -9.57
C ASN A 495 -0.44 31.87 -11.04
N PHE A 496 -1.44 31.21 -11.63
CA PHE A 496 -2.01 31.68 -12.87
C PHE A 496 -2.66 33.02 -12.54
N MET A 497 -1.91 34.13 -12.76
CA MET A 497 -2.57 35.40 -13.07
C MET A 497 -3.16 35.18 -14.46
N ASP A 498 -4.49 35.13 -14.50
CA ASP A 498 -5.28 35.18 -15.71
C ASP A 498 -4.91 36.42 -16.58
#